data_afc81772623347223e681b95e101bc7f
#
_entry.id   afc81772623347223e681b95e101bc7f
#
_cell.length_a   1.000
_cell.length_b   1.000
_cell.length_c   1.000
_cell.angle_alpha   90.00
_cell.angle_beta   90.00
_cell.angle_gamma   90.00
#
_symmetry.space_group_name_H-M   'P 1'
#
loop_
_entity.id
_entity.type
_entity.pdbx_description
1 polymer ?
#
loop_
_entity_poly.entity_id
_entity_poly.type
_entity_poly.pdbx_seq_one_letter_code
_entity_poly.pdbx_strand_id
1 'polypeptide(L)'
;MSLPDRSLENIAQAQLDAYNAQDLDAHCAHFADDVVVAGLNGDVARTGIEAYRASYEKVFADFPNNKAKLLNRIVVGANVIDHEHVDRGNGDAPFQVAAIYTFKGDKIARVDFAR
;
A
#
# COMPACT_ATOMS: atom_id res chain seq x y z
N MET A 1 -7.55 -5.41 -30.28
CA MET A 1 -6.67 -4.59 -29.44
C MET A 1 -7.03 -4.79 -27.98
N SER A 2 -6.07 -5.12 -27.15
CA SER A 2 -6.34 -5.26 -25.72
C SER A 2 -6.18 -3.92 -25.02
N LEU A 3 -7.07 -3.61 -24.07
CA LEU A 3 -6.96 -2.45 -23.20
C LEU A 3 -5.87 -2.71 -22.16
N PRO A 4 -5.28 -1.64 -21.59
CA PRO A 4 -4.39 -1.80 -20.44
C PRO A 4 -5.08 -2.58 -19.34
N ASP A 5 -4.34 -3.49 -18.72
CA ASP A 5 -4.88 -4.27 -17.62
C ASP A 5 -5.04 -3.38 -16.40
N ARG A 6 -6.30 -3.21 -15.98
CA ARG A 6 -6.69 -2.40 -14.83
C ARG A 6 -7.29 -3.26 -13.73
N SER A 7 -6.97 -4.57 -13.71
CA SER A 7 -7.42 -5.41 -12.62
C SER A 7 -6.88 -4.90 -11.29
N LEU A 8 -7.66 -5.13 -10.22
CA LEU A 8 -7.29 -4.65 -8.89
C LEU A 8 -5.96 -5.25 -8.43
N GLU A 9 -5.72 -6.53 -8.76
CA GLU A 9 -4.45 -7.18 -8.40
C GLU A 9 -3.25 -6.53 -9.09
N ASN A 10 -3.40 -6.07 -10.33
CA ASN A 10 -2.31 -5.40 -11.05
C ASN A 10 -2.04 -4.01 -10.49
N ILE A 11 -3.08 -3.31 -10.04
CA ILE A 11 -2.91 -2.03 -9.37
C ILE A 11 -2.24 -2.21 -8.01
N ALA A 12 -2.66 -3.22 -7.26
CA ALA A 12 -2.03 -3.56 -5.98
C ALA A 12 -0.54 -3.91 -6.18
N GLN A 13 -0.21 -4.66 -7.25
CA GLN A 13 1.17 -4.98 -7.56
C GLN A 13 1.97 -3.74 -7.97
N ALA A 14 1.40 -2.88 -8.79
CA ALA A 14 2.08 -1.66 -9.25
C ALA A 14 2.42 -0.72 -8.10
N GLN A 15 1.50 -0.53 -7.14
CA GLN A 15 1.79 0.31 -5.98
C GLN A 15 2.84 -0.32 -5.06
N LEU A 16 2.87 -1.64 -4.96
CA LEU A 16 3.89 -2.35 -4.18
C LEU A 16 5.26 -2.20 -4.83
N ASP A 17 5.33 -2.35 -6.15
CA ASP A 17 6.59 -2.18 -6.90
C ASP A 17 7.12 -0.76 -6.74
N ALA A 18 6.25 0.25 -6.83
CA ALA A 18 6.63 1.65 -6.61
C ALA A 18 7.09 1.89 -5.17
N TYR A 19 6.41 1.29 -4.19
CA TYR A 19 6.82 1.35 -2.79
C TYR A 19 8.23 0.78 -2.60
N ASN A 20 8.51 -0.38 -3.16
CA ASN A 20 9.82 -1.03 -3.05
C ASN A 20 10.91 -0.27 -3.82
N ALA A 21 10.56 0.44 -4.89
CA ALA A 21 11.46 1.32 -5.61
C ALA A 21 11.62 2.67 -4.92
N GLN A 22 10.84 2.95 -3.89
CA GLN A 22 10.76 4.23 -3.18
C GLN A 22 10.43 5.39 -4.12
N ASP A 23 9.62 5.10 -5.14
CA ASP A 23 9.08 6.10 -6.07
C ASP A 23 7.77 6.63 -5.51
N LEU A 24 7.87 7.72 -4.76
CA LEU A 24 6.74 8.28 -4.03
C LEU A 24 5.60 8.71 -4.95
N ASP A 25 5.92 9.36 -6.07
CA ASP A 25 4.92 9.84 -7.03
C ASP A 25 4.18 8.66 -7.67
N ALA A 26 4.91 7.65 -8.14
CA ALA A 26 4.31 6.47 -8.74
C ALA A 26 3.45 5.70 -7.74
N HIS A 27 3.90 5.57 -6.49
CA HIS A 27 3.15 4.90 -5.44
C HIS A 27 1.83 5.64 -5.16
N CYS A 28 1.90 6.94 -4.90
CA CYS A 28 0.73 7.76 -4.55
C CYS A 28 -0.28 7.86 -5.69
N ALA A 29 0.15 7.71 -6.94
CA ALA A 29 -0.74 7.79 -8.11
C ALA A 29 -1.83 6.72 -8.11
N HIS A 30 -1.66 5.63 -7.36
CA HIS A 30 -2.65 4.54 -7.27
C HIS A 30 -3.69 4.74 -6.17
N PHE A 31 -3.60 5.83 -5.41
CA PHE A 31 -4.46 6.09 -4.27
C PHE A 31 -5.41 7.26 -4.56
N ALA A 32 -6.62 7.17 -4.02
CA ALA A 32 -7.63 8.22 -4.18
C ALA A 32 -7.24 9.48 -3.40
N ASP A 33 -7.74 10.63 -3.85
CA ASP A 33 -7.46 11.92 -3.19
C ASP A 33 -7.94 11.95 -1.73
N ASP A 34 -9.01 11.21 -1.43
CA ASP A 34 -9.61 11.12 -0.10
C ASP A 34 -9.28 9.81 0.61
N VAL A 35 -8.17 9.18 0.27
CA VAL A 35 -7.76 7.89 0.85
C VAL A 35 -7.77 7.93 2.37
N VAL A 36 -8.23 6.83 2.98
CA VAL A 36 -8.27 6.65 4.43
C VAL A 36 -7.32 5.52 4.80
N VAL A 37 -6.51 5.72 5.83
CA VAL A 37 -5.64 4.68 6.39
C VAL A 37 -6.03 4.44 7.85
N ALA A 38 -6.23 3.17 8.21
CA ALA A 38 -6.63 2.79 9.56
C ALA A 38 -5.94 1.48 9.96
N GLY A 39 -5.91 1.19 11.25
CA GLY A 39 -5.65 -0.16 11.75
C GLY A 39 -6.93 -0.97 11.65
N LEU A 40 -6.84 -2.27 11.37
CA LEU A 40 -8.00 -3.15 11.33
C LEU A 40 -8.69 -3.13 12.70
N ASN A 41 -9.99 -2.82 12.70
CA ASN A 41 -10.80 -2.63 13.92
C ASN A 41 -10.29 -1.52 14.83
N GLY A 42 -9.41 -0.67 14.34
CA GLY A 42 -8.87 0.45 15.09
C GLY A 42 -9.34 1.79 14.54
N ASP A 43 -8.77 2.85 15.08
CA ASP A 43 -9.09 4.20 14.66
C ASP A 43 -8.45 4.56 13.33
N VAL A 44 -9.03 5.55 12.64
CA VAL A 44 -8.43 6.14 11.45
C VAL A 44 -7.14 6.85 11.85
N ALA A 45 -6.04 6.48 11.19
CA ALA A 45 -4.73 7.07 11.44
C ALA A 45 -4.54 8.36 10.64
N ARG A 46 -5.00 8.39 9.39
CA ARG A 46 -4.90 9.56 8.52
C ARG A 46 -5.92 9.52 7.41
N THR A 47 -6.24 10.70 6.88
CA THR A 47 -7.19 10.86 5.78
C THR A 47 -6.61 11.84 4.76
N GLY A 48 -6.77 11.52 3.48
CA GLY A 48 -6.36 12.37 2.37
C GLY A 48 -4.99 12.05 1.82
N ILE A 49 -4.83 12.31 0.52
CA ILE A 49 -3.60 11.94 -0.20
C ILE A 49 -2.39 12.76 0.27
N GLU A 50 -2.59 13.99 0.73
CA GLU A 50 -1.47 14.81 1.21
C GLU A 50 -0.87 14.23 2.49
N ALA A 51 -1.71 13.85 3.45
CA ALA A 51 -1.26 13.20 4.68
C ALA A 51 -0.65 11.82 4.39
N TYR A 52 -1.24 11.08 3.46
CA TYR A 52 -0.72 9.80 3.01
C TYR A 52 0.69 9.96 2.44
N ARG A 53 0.85 10.90 1.52
CA ARG A 53 2.13 11.19 0.86
C ARG A 53 3.20 11.58 1.88
N ALA A 54 2.88 12.49 2.79
CA ALA A 54 3.82 12.94 3.81
C ALA A 54 4.30 11.79 4.70
N SER A 55 3.39 10.88 5.05
CA SER A 55 3.71 9.69 5.85
C SER A 55 4.72 8.77 5.13
N TYR A 56 4.52 8.50 3.85
CA TYR A 56 5.41 7.62 3.10
C TYR A 56 6.71 8.30 2.69
N GLU A 57 6.69 9.60 2.46
CA GLU A 57 7.93 10.38 2.28
C GLU A 57 8.86 10.19 3.48
N LYS A 58 8.29 10.26 4.70
CA LYS A 58 9.04 10.02 5.92
C LYS A 58 9.55 8.59 6.02
N VAL A 59 8.72 7.61 5.69
CA VAL A 59 9.14 6.19 5.71
C VAL A 59 10.31 5.98 4.76
N PHE A 60 10.25 6.52 3.55
CA PHE A 60 11.32 6.35 2.56
C PHE A 60 12.61 7.05 3.00
N ALA A 61 12.50 8.22 3.63
CA ALA A 61 13.66 8.94 4.15
C ALA A 61 14.30 8.21 5.34
N ASP A 62 13.47 7.71 6.27
CA ASP A 62 13.94 7.04 7.48
C ASP A 62 14.47 5.63 7.20
N PHE A 63 13.93 4.96 6.18
CA PHE A 63 14.24 3.57 5.86
C PHE A 63 14.57 3.40 4.38
N PRO A 64 15.74 3.90 3.91
CA PRO A 64 16.07 3.89 2.48
C PRO A 64 16.23 2.48 1.89
N ASN A 65 16.41 1.46 2.72
CA ASN A 65 16.55 0.07 2.28
C ASN A 65 15.32 -0.78 2.59
N ASN A 66 14.21 -0.15 2.95
CA ASN A 66 12.98 -0.87 3.29
C ASN A 66 12.43 -1.62 2.08
N LYS A 67 12.05 -2.88 2.30
CA LYS A 67 11.43 -3.75 1.30
C LYS A 67 10.24 -4.47 1.91
N ALA A 68 9.17 -4.57 1.13
CA ALA A 68 8.02 -5.39 1.45
C ALA A 68 7.93 -6.52 0.42
N LYS A 69 7.96 -7.76 0.92
CA LYS A 69 7.84 -8.96 0.07
C LYS A 69 6.42 -9.48 0.17
N LEU A 70 5.77 -9.63 -0.97
CA LEU A 70 4.43 -10.23 -1.03
C LEU A 70 4.53 -11.72 -0.75
N LEU A 71 3.83 -12.20 0.27
CA LEU A 71 3.74 -13.62 0.62
C LEU A 71 2.49 -14.25 0.05
N ASN A 72 1.35 -13.58 0.16
CA ASN A 72 0.05 -14.04 -0.33
C ASN A 72 -0.79 -12.86 -0.76
N ARG A 73 -1.70 -13.10 -1.70
CA ARG A 73 -2.68 -12.11 -2.14
C ARG A 73 -4.02 -12.76 -2.37
N ILE A 74 -5.07 -12.10 -1.91
CA ILE A 74 -6.46 -12.51 -2.10
C ILE A 74 -7.20 -11.35 -2.73
N VAL A 75 -8.00 -11.62 -3.76
CA VAL A 75 -8.86 -10.63 -4.41
C VAL A 75 -10.31 -11.05 -4.18
N VAL A 76 -11.08 -10.19 -3.51
CA VAL A 76 -12.48 -10.45 -3.21
C VAL A 76 -13.28 -9.17 -3.48
N GLY A 77 -14.16 -9.19 -4.50
CA GLY A 77 -14.96 -8.03 -4.85
C GLY A 77 -14.09 -6.81 -5.15
N ALA A 78 -14.34 -5.71 -4.47
CA ALA A 78 -13.56 -4.47 -4.60
C ALA A 78 -12.38 -4.40 -3.65
N ASN A 79 -11.91 -5.54 -3.13
CA ASN A 79 -10.84 -5.59 -2.13
C ASN A 79 -9.68 -6.45 -2.61
N VAL A 80 -8.47 -6.02 -2.27
CA VAL A 80 -7.26 -6.83 -2.39
C VAL A 80 -6.62 -6.90 -1.01
N ILE A 81 -6.29 -8.10 -0.57
CA ILE A 81 -5.66 -8.33 0.73
C ILE A 81 -4.26 -8.87 0.45
N ASP A 82 -3.23 -8.11 0.81
CA ASP A 82 -1.83 -8.48 0.65
C ASP A 82 -1.24 -8.86 1.99
N HIS A 83 -0.74 -10.10 2.10
CA HIS A 83 0.05 -10.54 3.24
C HIS A 83 1.52 -10.31 2.88
N GLU A 84 2.21 -9.49 3.66
CA GLU A 84 3.55 -9.00 3.35
C GLU A 84 4.52 -9.24 4.49
N HIS A 85 5.78 -9.50 4.10
CA HIS A 85 6.92 -9.52 5.00
C HIS A 85 7.69 -8.22 4.78
N VAL A 86 7.82 -7.41 5.81
CA VAL A 86 8.46 -6.10 5.73
C VAL A 86 9.78 -6.12 6.47
N ASP A 87 10.84 -5.75 5.76
CA ASP A 87 12.17 -5.57 6.32
C ASP A 87 12.56 -4.10 6.15
N ARG A 88 12.80 -3.41 7.25
CA ARG A 88 13.18 -1.99 7.23
C ARG A 88 14.59 -1.77 6.73
N GLY A 89 15.41 -2.82 6.67
CA GLY A 89 16.78 -2.73 6.18
C GLY A 89 17.73 -1.97 7.10
N ASN A 90 17.36 -1.82 8.37
CA ASN A 90 18.11 -1.06 9.37
C ASN A 90 18.65 -1.93 10.52
N GLY A 91 18.57 -3.25 10.39
CA GLY A 91 19.01 -4.19 11.42
C GLY A 91 17.92 -4.62 12.40
N ASP A 92 16.76 -3.97 12.39
CA ASP A 92 15.61 -4.40 13.20
C ASP A 92 15.02 -5.69 12.65
N ALA A 93 14.37 -6.46 13.52
CA ALA A 93 13.70 -7.69 13.11
C ALA A 93 12.57 -7.37 12.10
N PRO A 94 12.48 -8.12 11.00
CA PRO A 94 11.35 -7.99 10.08
C PRO A 94 10.03 -8.30 10.77
N PHE A 95 8.94 -7.81 10.17
CA PHE A 95 7.59 -8.09 10.66
C PHE A 95 6.66 -8.43 9.51
N GLN A 96 5.53 -9.04 9.82
CA GLN A 96 4.49 -9.33 8.85
C GLN A 96 3.30 -8.41 9.06
N VAL A 97 2.61 -8.10 7.98
CA VAL A 97 1.44 -7.24 7.98
C VAL A 97 0.48 -7.71 6.89
N ALA A 98 -0.81 -7.56 7.15
CA ALA A 98 -1.83 -7.66 6.11
C ALA A 98 -2.30 -6.26 5.75
N ALA A 99 -2.20 -5.91 4.48
CA ALA A 99 -2.73 -4.66 3.95
C ALA A 99 -4.03 -4.96 3.21
N ILE A 100 -5.13 -4.41 3.70
CA ILE A 100 -6.45 -4.61 3.12
C ILE A 100 -6.81 -3.35 2.34
N TYR A 101 -6.73 -3.46 1.01
CA TYR A 101 -7.02 -2.35 0.11
C TYR A 101 -8.47 -2.43 -0.34
N THR A 102 -9.22 -1.34 -0.12
CA THR A 102 -10.57 -1.19 -0.65
C THR A 102 -10.52 -0.21 -1.81
N PHE A 103 -10.97 -0.65 -2.98
CA PHE A 103 -10.91 0.13 -4.20
C PHE A 103 -12.22 0.88 -4.45
N LYS A 104 -12.08 2.05 -5.05
CA LYS A 104 -13.18 2.80 -5.65
C LYS A 104 -12.78 3.06 -7.10
N GLY A 105 -13.38 2.33 -8.04
CA GLY A 105 -12.88 2.32 -9.41
C GLY A 105 -11.48 1.72 -9.48
N ASP A 106 -10.56 2.43 -10.09
CA ASP A 106 -9.16 1.99 -10.24
C ASP A 106 -8.22 2.65 -9.22
N LYS A 107 -8.76 3.23 -8.14
CA LYS A 107 -7.97 3.85 -7.08
C LYS A 107 -8.22 3.17 -5.75
N ILE A 108 -7.17 3.09 -4.93
CA ILE A 108 -7.28 2.61 -3.57
C ILE A 108 -7.87 3.74 -2.72
N ALA A 109 -9.07 3.53 -2.19
CA ALA A 109 -9.78 4.52 -1.39
C ALA A 109 -9.57 4.34 0.11
N ARG A 110 -9.19 3.12 0.55
CA ARG A 110 -8.97 2.83 1.95
C ARG A 110 -7.95 1.72 2.11
N VAL A 111 -7.11 1.84 3.12
CA VAL A 111 -6.18 0.77 3.54
C VAL A 111 -6.41 0.51 5.02
N ASP A 112 -6.65 -0.76 5.36
CA ASP A 112 -6.66 -1.23 6.74
C ASP A 112 -5.47 -2.16 6.95
N PHE A 113 -4.68 -1.91 7.98
CA PHE A 113 -3.52 -2.72 8.30
C PHE A 113 -3.79 -3.63 9.50
N ALA A 114 -3.47 -4.92 9.36
CA ALA A 114 -3.49 -5.90 10.44
C ALA A 114 -2.07 -6.40 10.71
N ARG A 115 -1.66 -6.39 11.98
CA ARG A 115 -0.32 -6.84 12.38
C ARG A 115 -0.41 -7.86 13.50
#